data_165128e72f12efb12108e2efc4dbc436
#
_entry.id   165128e72f12efb12108e2efc4dbc436
#
_cell.length_a   1.000
_cell.length_b   1.000
_cell.length_c   1.000
_cell.angle_alpha   90.00
_cell.angle_beta   90.00
_cell.angle_gamma   90.00
#
_symmetry.space_group_name_H-M   'P 1'
#
loop_
_entity.id
_entity.type
_entity.pdbx_description
1 polymer ?
#
loop_
_entity_poly.entity_id
_entity_poly.type
_entity_poly.pdbx_seq_one_letter_code
_entity_poly.pdbx_strand_id
1 'polypeptide(L)'
;MDEKQLQVLNRLQAQCARREYCRNDIRLKALKALEGDVAGAEAVVAALVTEQYVDDRRYAAAFAREKAALTGWGTVKIEYALAAKGIGREDVARALEEIDAKAADRKMDSVLRAKWRTLAEDPEGKLKLLKYGLGRGYEYNALRETVNQIVKGE
;
A
#
# COMPACT_ATOMS: atom_id res chain seq x y z
N MET A 1 15.40 -28.28 7.58
CA MET A 1 15.99 -27.02 8.08
C MET A 1 16.87 -27.28 9.29
N ASP A 2 17.96 -26.54 9.42
CA ASP A 2 18.76 -26.63 10.63
C ASP A 2 18.11 -25.85 11.79
N GLU A 3 18.74 -25.92 12.97
CA GLU A 3 18.19 -25.30 14.18
C GLU A 3 18.04 -23.78 14.05
N LYS A 4 19.01 -23.11 13.44
CA LYS A 4 18.96 -21.66 13.26
C LYS A 4 17.81 -21.26 12.32
N GLN A 5 17.62 -21.99 11.24
CA GLN A 5 16.50 -21.76 10.30
C GLN A 5 15.16 -21.97 11.01
N LEU A 6 15.03 -23.00 11.84
CA LEU A 6 13.80 -23.24 12.60
C LEU A 6 13.51 -22.12 13.61
N GLN A 7 14.53 -21.59 14.27
CA GLN A 7 14.38 -20.47 15.19
C GLN A 7 13.88 -19.21 14.44
N VAL A 8 14.46 -18.94 13.28
CA VAL A 8 14.05 -17.80 12.45
C VAL A 8 12.62 -17.99 11.96
N LEU A 9 12.28 -19.22 11.51
CA LEU A 9 10.92 -19.56 11.07
C LEU A 9 9.91 -19.28 12.20
N ASN A 10 10.18 -19.77 13.41
CA ASN A 10 9.28 -19.56 14.55
C ASN A 10 9.09 -18.07 14.87
N ARG A 11 10.16 -17.29 14.82
CA ARG A 11 10.10 -15.86 15.09
C ARG A 11 9.25 -15.14 14.03
N LEU A 12 9.45 -15.48 12.76
CA LEU A 12 8.72 -14.85 11.67
C LEU A 12 7.25 -15.27 11.65
N GLN A 13 6.94 -16.50 12.01
CA GLN A 13 5.55 -16.93 12.21
C GLN A 13 4.84 -16.03 13.24
N ALA A 14 5.50 -15.76 14.36
CA ALA A 14 4.94 -14.88 15.39
C ALA A 14 4.72 -13.46 14.88
N GLN A 15 5.65 -12.93 14.10
CA GLN A 15 5.49 -11.59 13.49
C GLN A 15 4.33 -11.57 12.50
N CYS A 16 4.22 -12.57 11.64
CA CYS A 16 3.16 -12.68 10.64
C CYS A 16 1.78 -12.87 11.26
N ALA A 17 1.70 -13.44 12.46
CA ALA A 17 0.45 -13.56 13.19
C ALA A 17 -0.08 -12.21 13.69
N ARG A 18 0.78 -11.21 13.83
CA ARG A 18 0.41 -9.88 14.32
C ARG A 18 0.00 -8.93 13.21
N ARG A 19 0.57 -9.06 12.03
CA ARG A 19 0.28 -8.20 10.88
C ARG A 19 0.67 -8.90 9.58
N GLU A 20 0.15 -8.39 8.47
CA GLU A 20 0.53 -8.89 7.16
C GLU A 20 1.91 -8.38 6.76
N TYR A 21 2.69 -9.28 6.16
CA TYR A 21 3.95 -8.97 5.49
C TYR A 21 3.91 -9.56 4.09
N CYS A 22 4.48 -8.86 3.12
CA CYS A 22 4.63 -9.42 1.80
C CYS A 22 5.83 -10.37 1.76
N ARG A 23 5.84 -11.24 0.76
CA ARG A 23 6.90 -12.23 0.57
C ARG A 23 8.29 -11.60 0.52
N ASN A 24 8.43 -10.48 -0.22
CA ASN A 24 9.71 -9.81 -0.37
C ASN A 24 10.23 -9.25 0.97
N ASP A 25 9.36 -8.61 1.76
CA ASP A 25 9.75 -8.07 3.07
C ASP A 25 10.17 -9.19 4.02
N ILE A 26 9.46 -10.29 4.02
CA ILE A 26 9.78 -11.45 4.85
C ILE A 26 11.10 -12.09 4.41
N ARG A 27 11.35 -12.15 3.09
CA ARG A 27 12.62 -12.66 2.56
C ARG A 27 13.80 -11.83 3.06
N LEU A 28 13.67 -10.50 3.05
CA LEU A 28 14.72 -9.61 3.56
C LEU A 28 14.96 -9.82 5.05
N LYS A 29 13.89 -9.99 5.83
CA LYS A 29 14.02 -10.29 7.27
C LYS A 29 14.72 -11.63 7.52
N ALA A 30 14.35 -12.67 6.77
CA ALA A 30 14.97 -14.00 6.89
C ALA A 30 16.45 -13.95 6.49
N LEU A 31 16.76 -13.25 5.39
CA LEU A 31 18.12 -13.10 4.90
C LEU A 31 19.02 -12.42 5.94
N LYS A 32 18.51 -11.35 6.55
CA LYS A 32 19.24 -10.63 7.63
C LYS A 32 19.44 -11.53 8.85
N ALA A 33 18.40 -12.23 9.28
CA ALA A 33 18.47 -13.10 10.47
C ALA A 33 19.41 -14.29 10.26
N LEU A 34 19.54 -14.78 9.01
CA LEU A 34 20.43 -15.87 8.63
C LEU A 34 21.77 -15.39 8.05
N GLU A 35 22.11 -14.10 8.28
CA GLU A 35 23.42 -13.52 7.95
C GLU A 35 23.83 -13.71 6.48
N GLY A 36 22.85 -13.59 5.56
CA GLY A 36 23.10 -13.67 4.14
C GLY A 36 22.99 -15.05 3.52
N ASP A 37 22.57 -16.05 4.29
CA ASP A 37 22.31 -17.40 3.79
C ASP A 37 21.05 -17.40 2.90
N VAL A 38 21.26 -17.25 1.59
CA VAL A 38 20.17 -17.16 0.61
C VAL A 38 19.35 -18.46 0.58
N ALA A 39 19.98 -19.62 0.54
CA ALA A 39 19.27 -20.89 0.49
C ALA A 39 18.42 -21.11 1.76
N GLY A 40 18.97 -20.78 2.92
CA GLY A 40 18.25 -20.87 4.19
C GLY A 40 17.06 -19.91 4.25
N ALA A 41 17.26 -18.68 3.79
CA ALA A 41 16.19 -17.67 3.74
C ALA A 41 15.05 -18.13 2.81
N GLU A 42 15.37 -18.64 1.63
CA GLU A 42 14.36 -19.15 0.69
C GLU A 42 13.58 -20.33 1.28
N ALA A 43 14.26 -21.21 2.03
CA ALA A 43 13.59 -22.33 2.69
C ALA A 43 12.59 -21.84 3.75
N VAL A 44 12.97 -20.85 4.55
CA VAL A 44 12.08 -20.25 5.57
C VAL A 44 10.89 -19.57 4.92
N VAL A 45 11.12 -18.78 3.86
CA VAL A 45 10.04 -18.08 3.14
C VAL A 45 9.08 -19.11 2.52
N ALA A 46 9.61 -20.17 1.89
CA ALA A 46 8.79 -21.21 1.29
C ALA A 46 7.87 -21.87 2.33
N ALA A 47 8.39 -22.15 3.52
CA ALA A 47 7.59 -22.73 4.60
C ALA A 47 6.47 -21.77 5.05
N LEU A 48 6.77 -20.47 5.18
CA LEU A 48 5.79 -19.47 5.59
C LEU A 48 4.68 -19.30 4.53
N VAL A 49 5.04 -19.36 3.25
CA VAL A 49 4.08 -19.30 2.15
C VAL A 49 3.19 -20.55 2.14
N THR A 50 3.80 -21.73 2.24
CA THR A 50 3.08 -23.01 2.25
C THR A 50 2.08 -23.08 3.40
N GLU A 51 2.45 -22.60 4.56
CA GLU A 51 1.61 -22.59 5.76
C GLU A 51 0.67 -21.38 5.84
N GLN A 52 0.66 -20.54 4.81
CA GLN A 52 -0.21 -19.38 4.67
C GLN A 52 0.01 -18.26 5.69
N TYR A 53 1.17 -18.22 6.34
CA TYR A 53 1.57 -17.06 7.14
C TYR A 53 1.89 -15.86 6.25
N VAL A 54 2.35 -16.10 5.03
CA VAL A 54 2.68 -15.07 4.03
C VAL A 54 1.87 -15.35 2.77
N ASP A 55 1.15 -14.33 2.32
CA ASP A 55 0.29 -14.41 1.14
C ASP A 55 0.25 -13.02 0.52
N ASP A 56 0.93 -12.83 -0.62
CA ASP A 56 1.04 -11.52 -1.28
C ASP A 56 -0.31 -10.98 -1.73
N ARG A 57 -1.24 -11.84 -2.13
CA ARG A 57 -2.58 -11.43 -2.53
C ARG A 57 -3.33 -10.83 -1.34
N ARG A 58 -3.28 -11.51 -0.20
CA ARG A 58 -3.91 -11.04 1.04
C ARG A 58 -3.24 -9.75 1.54
N TYR A 59 -1.91 -9.69 1.48
CA TYR A 59 -1.15 -8.48 1.82
C TYR A 59 -1.59 -7.30 0.96
N ALA A 60 -1.65 -7.49 -0.36
CA ALA A 60 -2.00 -6.42 -1.30
C ALA A 60 -3.41 -5.90 -1.03
N ALA A 61 -4.38 -6.78 -0.79
CA ALA A 61 -5.76 -6.39 -0.49
C ALA A 61 -5.84 -5.56 0.79
N ALA A 62 -5.18 -6.00 1.86
CA ALA A 62 -5.16 -5.28 3.13
C ALA A 62 -4.47 -3.92 3.00
N PHE A 63 -3.33 -3.88 2.30
CA PHE A 63 -2.58 -2.65 2.03
C PHE A 63 -3.43 -1.63 1.27
N ALA A 64 -4.08 -2.07 0.19
CA ALA A 64 -4.89 -1.19 -0.64
C ALA A 64 -6.08 -0.60 0.14
N ARG A 65 -6.79 -1.44 0.90
CA ARG A 65 -7.91 -0.98 1.73
C ARG A 65 -7.48 0.06 2.75
N GLU A 66 -6.39 -0.21 3.46
CA GLU A 66 -5.89 0.68 4.50
C GLU A 66 -5.42 2.01 3.91
N LYS A 67 -4.63 1.97 2.84
CA LYS A 67 -4.11 3.19 2.23
C LYS A 67 -5.20 4.05 1.61
N ALA A 68 -6.20 3.45 0.99
CA ALA A 68 -7.32 4.20 0.43
C ALA A 68 -8.23 4.79 1.50
N ALA A 69 -8.61 4.00 2.50
CA ALA A 69 -9.61 4.41 3.48
C ALA A 69 -9.05 5.24 4.64
N LEU A 70 -7.87 4.87 5.16
CA LEU A 70 -7.29 5.53 6.32
C LEU A 70 -6.28 6.60 5.95
N THR A 71 -5.34 6.29 5.08
CA THR A 71 -4.28 7.22 4.69
C THR A 71 -4.74 8.18 3.58
N GLY A 72 -5.72 7.78 2.79
CA GLY A 72 -6.24 8.61 1.70
C GLY A 72 -5.35 8.65 0.47
N TRP A 73 -4.60 7.58 0.19
CA TRP A 73 -3.85 7.47 -1.06
C TRP A 73 -4.79 7.16 -2.22
N GLY A 74 -4.45 7.68 -3.39
CA GLY A 74 -5.11 7.30 -4.63
C GLY A 74 -4.56 6.00 -5.19
N THR A 75 -5.27 5.43 -6.16
CA THR A 75 -4.94 4.14 -6.75
C THR A 75 -3.59 4.11 -7.45
N VAL A 76 -3.16 5.22 -8.05
CA VAL A 76 -1.87 5.31 -8.75
C VAL A 76 -0.72 5.09 -7.76
N LYS A 77 -0.78 5.73 -6.60
CA LYS A 77 0.26 5.58 -5.57
C LYS A 77 0.24 4.19 -4.93
N ILE A 78 -0.95 3.64 -4.69
CA ILE A 78 -1.10 2.28 -4.13
C ILE A 78 -0.50 1.27 -5.10
N GLU A 79 -0.84 1.36 -6.39
CA GLU A 79 -0.33 0.46 -7.43
C GLU A 79 1.21 0.50 -7.48
N TYR A 80 1.77 1.71 -7.51
CA TYR A 80 3.21 1.89 -7.53
C TYR A 80 3.89 1.28 -6.30
N ALA A 81 3.33 1.51 -5.11
CA ALA A 81 3.89 0.99 -3.86
C ALA A 81 3.86 -0.54 -3.80
N LEU A 82 2.77 -1.16 -4.26
CA LEU A 82 2.65 -2.62 -4.31
C LEU A 82 3.62 -3.22 -5.32
N ALA A 83 3.76 -2.61 -6.51
CA ALA A 83 4.73 -3.05 -7.50
C ALA A 83 6.16 -2.97 -6.96
N ALA A 84 6.49 -1.91 -6.22
CA ALA A 84 7.81 -1.75 -5.59
C ALA A 84 8.08 -2.82 -4.52
N LYS A 85 7.03 -3.37 -3.92
CA LYS A 85 7.12 -4.50 -2.98
C LYS A 85 7.26 -5.86 -3.67
N GLY A 86 7.27 -5.88 -5.00
CA GLY A 86 7.39 -7.13 -5.75
C GLY A 86 6.09 -7.91 -5.90
N ILE A 87 4.96 -7.29 -5.61
CA ILE A 87 3.65 -7.92 -5.77
C ILE A 87 3.35 -8.08 -7.27
N GLY A 88 2.89 -9.25 -7.66
CA GLY A 88 2.55 -9.56 -9.05
C GLY A 88 1.37 -8.73 -9.58
N ARG A 89 1.35 -8.49 -10.90
CA ARG A 89 0.32 -7.65 -11.55
C ARG A 89 -1.11 -8.07 -11.26
N GLU A 90 -1.38 -9.38 -11.25
CA GLU A 90 -2.73 -9.89 -10.98
C GLU A 90 -3.18 -9.57 -9.56
N ASP A 91 -2.28 -9.73 -8.59
CA ASP A 91 -2.59 -9.45 -7.19
C ASP A 91 -2.78 -7.96 -6.97
N VAL A 92 -1.99 -7.11 -7.64
CA VAL A 92 -2.17 -5.66 -7.59
C VAL A 92 -3.52 -5.26 -8.18
N ALA A 93 -3.84 -5.73 -9.38
CA ALA A 93 -5.10 -5.41 -10.06
C ALA A 93 -6.31 -5.82 -9.21
N ARG A 94 -6.25 -7.01 -8.63
CA ARG A 94 -7.30 -7.54 -7.77
C ARG A 94 -7.46 -6.72 -6.48
N ALA A 95 -6.34 -6.31 -5.89
CA ALA A 95 -6.37 -5.46 -4.70
C ALA A 95 -7.03 -4.11 -4.97
N LEU A 96 -6.74 -3.50 -6.13
CA LEU A 96 -7.36 -2.23 -6.52
C LEU A 96 -8.86 -2.37 -6.76
N GLU A 97 -9.31 -3.49 -7.33
CA GLU A 97 -10.73 -3.77 -7.55
C GLU A 97 -11.51 -3.95 -6.25
N GLU A 98 -10.85 -4.38 -5.17
CA GLU A 98 -11.47 -4.58 -3.88
C GLU A 98 -11.63 -3.29 -3.06
N ILE A 99 -11.08 -2.18 -3.52
CA ILE A 99 -11.24 -0.88 -2.85
C ILE A 99 -12.70 -0.42 -3.04
N ASP A 100 -13.33 -0.02 -1.93
CA ASP A 100 -14.66 0.60 -1.98
C ASP A 100 -14.55 1.97 -2.65
N ALA A 101 -15.03 2.07 -3.89
CA ALA A 101 -14.90 3.29 -4.70
C ALA A 101 -15.58 4.49 -4.05
N LYS A 102 -16.76 4.31 -3.45
CA LYS A 102 -17.48 5.41 -2.80
C LYS A 102 -16.75 5.92 -1.56
N ALA A 103 -16.23 5.00 -0.76
CA ALA A 103 -15.44 5.37 0.43
C ALA A 103 -14.15 6.08 0.03
N ALA A 104 -13.49 5.61 -1.03
CA ALA A 104 -12.28 6.22 -1.55
C ALA A 104 -12.54 7.63 -2.08
N ASP A 105 -13.64 7.84 -2.80
CA ASP A 105 -14.03 9.16 -3.32
C ASP A 105 -14.34 10.13 -2.18
N ARG A 106 -15.04 9.69 -1.15
CA ARG A 106 -15.29 10.52 0.04
C ARG A 106 -14.00 10.91 0.74
N LYS A 107 -13.06 9.96 0.83
CA LYS A 107 -11.76 10.24 1.47
C LYS A 107 -10.94 11.23 0.65
N MET A 108 -10.92 11.08 -0.67
CA MET A 108 -10.25 12.02 -1.57
C MET A 108 -10.84 13.43 -1.40
N ASP A 109 -12.17 13.55 -1.43
CA ASP A 109 -12.85 14.82 -1.25
C ASP A 109 -12.46 15.48 0.10
N SER A 110 -12.50 14.71 1.18
CA SER A 110 -12.12 15.17 2.51
C SER A 110 -10.67 15.66 2.58
N VAL A 111 -9.75 14.88 2.01
CA VAL A 111 -8.31 15.21 1.97
C VAL A 111 -8.08 16.50 1.20
N LEU A 112 -8.70 16.63 0.03
CA LEU A 112 -8.54 17.79 -0.82
C LEU A 112 -9.17 19.05 -0.22
N ARG A 113 -10.34 18.94 0.42
CA ARG A 113 -10.96 20.08 1.10
C ARG A 113 -10.12 20.58 2.28
N ALA A 114 -9.53 19.65 3.03
CA ALA A 114 -8.62 20.03 4.11
C ALA A 114 -7.41 20.81 3.59
N LYS A 115 -6.82 20.36 2.49
CA LYS A 115 -5.69 21.05 1.87
C LYS A 115 -6.12 22.40 1.29
N TRP A 116 -7.30 22.48 0.68
CA TRP A 116 -7.83 23.71 0.09
C TRP A 116 -7.93 24.84 1.10
N ARG A 117 -8.27 24.55 2.35
CA ARG A 117 -8.33 25.57 3.40
C ARG A 117 -7.02 26.34 3.57
N THR A 118 -5.90 25.71 3.26
CA THR A 118 -4.58 26.33 3.34
C THR A 118 -4.20 27.09 2.08
N LEU A 119 -4.96 26.93 0.98
CA LEU A 119 -4.63 27.43 -0.35
C LEU A 119 -5.68 28.41 -0.93
N ALA A 120 -6.80 28.58 -0.25
CA ALA A 120 -7.95 29.30 -0.82
C ALA A 120 -7.63 30.76 -1.22
N GLU A 121 -6.70 31.42 -0.51
CA GLU A 121 -6.28 32.80 -0.80
C GLU A 121 -5.03 32.88 -1.67
N ASP A 122 -4.44 31.74 -2.02
CA ASP A 122 -3.27 31.68 -2.88
C ASP A 122 -3.70 31.85 -4.33
N PRO A 123 -3.12 32.79 -5.11
CA PRO A 123 -3.47 32.97 -6.52
C PRO A 123 -3.26 31.69 -7.35
N GLU A 124 -2.31 30.83 -6.93
CA GLU A 124 -2.03 29.56 -7.58
C GLU A 124 -2.63 28.37 -6.82
N GLY A 125 -3.60 28.64 -5.94
CA GLY A 125 -4.19 27.62 -5.06
C GLY A 125 -4.73 26.42 -5.80
N LYS A 126 -5.47 26.62 -6.89
CA LYS A 126 -6.02 25.53 -7.70
C LYS A 126 -4.92 24.63 -8.26
N LEU A 127 -3.85 25.24 -8.82
CA LEU A 127 -2.72 24.49 -9.36
C LEU A 127 -2.02 23.69 -8.27
N LYS A 128 -1.80 24.30 -7.11
CA LYS A 128 -1.16 23.64 -5.97
C LYS A 128 -2.01 22.49 -5.46
N LEU A 129 -3.33 22.64 -5.45
CA LEU A 129 -4.24 21.57 -5.04
C LEU A 129 -4.17 20.39 -6.00
N LEU A 130 -4.13 20.65 -7.31
CA LEU A 130 -3.96 19.59 -8.32
C LEU A 130 -2.64 18.86 -8.13
N LYS A 131 -1.54 19.58 -7.93
CA LYS A 131 -0.23 18.95 -7.69
C LYS A 131 -0.23 18.13 -6.42
N TYR A 132 -0.87 18.62 -5.37
CA TYR A 132 -1.00 17.89 -4.11
C TYR A 132 -1.74 16.56 -4.31
N GLY A 133 -2.86 16.60 -5.04
CA GLY A 133 -3.64 15.41 -5.33
C GLY A 133 -2.89 14.40 -6.19
N LEU A 134 -2.13 14.86 -7.18
CA LEU A 134 -1.29 13.98 -7.99
C LEU A 134 -0.24 13.29 -7.13
N GLY A 135 0.38 14.02 -6.20
CA GLY A 135 1.35 13.45 -5.26
C GLY A 135 0.73 12.44 -4.30
N ARG A 136 -0.57 12.55 -4.02
CA ARG A 136 -1.32 11.58 -3.23
C ARG A 136 -1.70 10.35 -4.04
N GLY A 137 -1.50 10.37 -5.36
CA GLY A 137 -1.76 9.24 -6.22
C GLY A 137 -3.16 9.18 -6.82
N TYR A 138 -3.93 10.25 -6.74
CA TYR A 138 -5.27 10.28 -7.33
C TYR A 138 -5.19 10.27 -8.85
N GLU A 139 -6.11 9.53 -9.48
CA GLU A 139 -6.22 9.49 -10.93
C GLU A 139 -6.65 10.88 -11.43
N TYR A 140 -6.02 11.34 -12.52
CA TYR A 140 -6.11 12.73 -12.95
C TYR A 140 -7.55 13.20 -13.24
N ASN A 141 -8.35 12.39 -13.95
CA ASN A 141 -9.69 12.84 -14.33
C ASN A 141 -10.61 13.01 -13.10
N ALA A 142 -10.57 12.06 -12.18
CA ALA A 142 -11.33 12.14 -10.93
C ALA A 142 -10.85 13.31 -10.07
N LEU A 143 -9.54 13.47 -9.97
CA LEU A 143 -8.92 14.56 -9.22
C LEU A 143 -9.34 15.92 -9.78
N ARG A 144 -9.24 16.11 -11.08
CA ARG A 144 -9.59 17.37 -11.73
C ARG A 144 -11.04 17.75 -11.48
N GLU A 145 -11.94 16.78 -11.62
CA GLU A 145 -13.36 17.01 -11.38
C GLU A 145 -13.62 17.45 -9.95
N THR A 146 -13.06 16.74 -8.98
CA THR A 146 -13.22 17.06 -7.56
C THR A 146 -12.62 18.42 -7.22
N VAL A 147 -11.44 18.73 -7.74
CA VAL A 147 -10.79 20.03 -7.54
C VAL A 147 -11.66 21.16 -8.10
N ASN A 148 -12.22 20.99 -9.30
CA ASN A 148 -13.10 21.99 -9.89
C ASN A 148 -14.32 22.27 -9.01
N GLN A 149 -14.93 21.21 -8.46
CA GLN A 149 -16.06 21.35 -7.55
C GLN A 149 -15.66 22.13 -6.28
N ILE A 150 -14.56 21.77 -5.66
CA ILE A 150 -14.07 22.40 -4.43
C ILE A 150 -13.78 23.89 -4.65
N VAL A 151 -13.09 24.21 -5.73
CA VAL A 151 -12.71 25.61 -6.03
C VAL A 151 -13.93 26.47 -6.32
N LYS A 152 -14.99 25.91 -6.92
CA LYS A 152 -16.26 26.60 -7.17
C LYS A 152 -17.12 26.78 -5.92
N GLY A 153 -16.74 26.14 -4.81
CA GLY A 153 -17.53 26.18 -3.58
C GLY A 153 -18.66 25.17 -3.53
N GLU A 154 -18.57 24.17 -4.36
CA GLU A 154 -19.54 23.05 -4.40
C GLU A 154 -18.99 21.87 -3.55
#